data_51e27bdf843a6b007efe47b953f075bf
#
_entry.id   51e27bdf843a6b007efe47b953f075bf
#
_cell.length_a   1.000
_cell.length_b   1.000
_cell.length_c   1.000
_cell.angle_alpha   90.00
_cell.angle_beta   90.00
_cell.angle_gamma   90.00
#
_symmetry.space_group_name_H-M   'P 1'
#
loop_
_entity.id
_entity.type
_entity.pdbx_description
1 polymer ?
#
loop_
_entity_poly.entity_id
_entity_poly.type
_entity_poly.pdbx_seq_one_letter_code
_entity_poly.pdbx_strand_id
1 'polypeptide(L)'
;MEDVIFAPGSVPVAVAARIYGKDATWVRAGLISGYLQIGTATRNGSVITTISQMNSKYGRINYYISPKKLYEETGYIWKGERR
;
A
#
# COMPACT_ATOMS: atom_id res chain seq x y z
N MET A 1 -3.93 23.62 15.13
CA MET A 1 -3.81 22.27 14.59
C MET A 1 -2.43 22.08 13.99
N GLU A 2 -1.75 21.04 14.37
CA GLU A 2 -0.43 20.80 13.83
C GLU A 2 -0.50 20.15 12.46
N ASP A 3 0.37 20.59 11.58
CA ASP A 3 0.47 19.96 10.28
C ASP A 3 1.36 18.73 10.40
N VAL A 4 0.86 17.61 9.86
CA VAL A 4 1.64 16.39 9.82
C VAL A 4 2.39 16.38 8.50
N ILE A 5 3.71 16.24 8.58
CA ILE A 5 4.55 16.15 7.40
C ILE A 5 4.83 14.69 7.12
N PHE A 6 4.43 14.24 5.93
CA PHE A 6 4.60 12.84 5.55
C PHE A 6 5.85 12.66 4.70
N ALA A 7 6.55 11.57 4.94
CA ALA A 7 7.71 11.22 4.13
C ALA A 7 7.28 10.98 2.68
N PRO A 8 8.11 11.34 1.69
CA PRO A 8 7.79 11.03 0.31
C PRO A 8 7.96 9.53 0.04
N GLY A 9 7.32 9.07 -1.02
CA GLY A 9 7.45 7.69 -1.45
C GLY A 9 6.32 6.81 -0.99
N SER A 10 6.50 5.52 -1.18
CA SER A 10 5.49 4.52 -0.86
C SER A 10 5.87 3.79 0.42
N VAL A 11 4.89 3.59 1.28
CA VAL A 11 5.08 2.74 2.46
C VAL A 11 5.29 1.30 1.99
N PRO A 12 6.33 0.60 2.48
CA PRO A 12 6.51 -0.80 2.10
C PRO A 12 5.32 -1.67 2.52
N VAL A 13 4.98 -2.64 1.69
CA VAL A 13 3.86 -3.55 1.98
C VAL A 13 4.08 -4.24 3.33
N ALA A 14 5.32 -4.63 3.64
CA ALA A 14 5.62 -5.30 4.90
C ALA A 14 5.32 -4.43 6.13
N VAL A 15 5.54 -3.11 6.01
CA VAL A 15 5.23 -2.19 7.10
C VAL A 15 3.72 -2.13 7.32
N ALA A 16 2.96 -1.99 6.22
CA ALA A 16 1.50 -1.95 6.32
C ALA A 16 0.96 -3.26 6.90
N ALA A 17 1.50 -4.39 6.46
CA ALA A 17 1.08 -5.69 6.98
C ALA A 17 1.25 -5.77 8.50
N ARG A 18 2.39 -5.29 8.99
CA ARG A 18 2.66 -5.31 10.42
C ARG A 18 1.68 -4.43 11.19
N ILE A 19 1.36 -3.25 10.64
CA ILE A 19 0.44 -2.32 11.30
C ILE A 19 -0.95 -2.92 11.42
N TYR A 20 -1.42 -3.61 10.37
CA TYR A 20 -2.73 -4.24 10.38
C TYR A 20 -2.74 -5.60 11.07
N GLY A 21 -1.58 -6.14 11.41
CA GLY A 21 -1.50 -7.47 12.02
C GLY A 21 -1.87 -8.57 11.03
N LYS A 22 -1.56 -8.35 9.74
CA LYS A 22 -1.87 -9.28 8.66
C LYS A 22 -0.60 -9.60 7.89
N ASP A 23 -0.69 -10.54 6.94
CA ASP A 23 0.45 -10.82 6.09
C ASP A 23 0.46 -9.93 4.85
N ALA A 24 1.56 -9.99 4.11
CA ALA A 24 1.73 -9.15 2.92
C ALA A 24 0.71 -9.45 1.85
N THR A 25 0.32 -10.71 1.71
CA THR A 25 -0.67 -11.10 0.70
C THR A 25 -2.02 -10.44 0.98
N TRP A 26 -2.41 -10.36 2.25
CA TRP A 26 -3.66 -9.69 2.62
C TRP A 26 -3.62 -8.21 2.23
N VAL A 27 -2.48 -7.54 2.44
CA VAL A 27 -2.34 -6.13 2.08
C VAL A 27 -2.41 -5.95 0.57
N ARG A 28 -1.68 -6.77 -0.18
CA ARG A 28 -1.70 -6.69 -1.64
C ARG A 28 -3.09 -6.91 -2.19
N ALA A 29 -3.78 -7.92 -1.69
CA ALA A 29 -5.15 -8.21 -2.12
C ALA A 29 -6.08 -7.05 -1.78
N GLY A 30 -5.88 -6.42 -0.64
CA GLY A 30 -6.70 -5.29 -0.22
C GLY A 30 -6.53 -4.08 -1.10
N LEU A 31 -5.29 -3.82 -1.54
CA LEU A 31 -5.02 -2.71 -2.45
C LEU A 31 -5.67 -2.95 -3.81
N ILE A 32 -5.68 -4.19 -4.27
CA ILE A 32 -6.26 -4.52 -5.57
C ILE A 32 -7.78 -4.50 -5.50
N SER A 33 -8.37 -5.17 -4.51
CA SER A 33 -9.81 -5.31 -4.44
C SER A 33 -10.52 -4.11 -3.82
N GLY A 34 -9.78 -3.22 -3.16
CA GLY A 34 -10.35 -1.99 -2.64
C GLY A 34 -10.76 -2.01 -1.18
N TYR A 35 -10.58 -3.12 -0.46
CA TYR A 35 -10.93 -3.08 0.97
C TYR A 35 -9.87 -2.36 1.80
N LEU A 36 -8.68 -2.11 1.22
CA LEU A 36 -7.69 -1.21 1.83
C LEU A 36 -7.55 0.01 0.93
N GLN A 37 -8.13 1.11 1.33
CA GLN A 37 -8.12 2.33 0.51
C GLN A 37 -6.95 3.22 0.89
N ILE A 38 -5.77 2.64 1.00
CA ILE A 38 -4.55 3.36 1.37
C ILE A 38 -3.57 3.47 0.20
N GLY A 39 -3.91 2.90 -0.94
CA GLY A 39 -3.04 2.94 -2.10
C GLY A 39 -3.61 2.20 -3.28
N THR A 40 -2.76 1.90 -4.24
CA THR A 40 -3.16 1.23 -5.48
C THR A 40 -2.13 0.19 -5.88
N ALA A 41 -2.55 -0.70 -6.78
CA ALA A 41 -1.66 -1.64 -7.43
C ALA A 41 -1.71 -1.39 -8.94
N THR A 42 -0.55 -1.39 -9.60
CA THR A 42 -0.49 -1.12 -11.03
C THR A 42 0.37 -2.15 -11.75
N ARG A 43 0.06 -2.39 -13.02
CA ARG A 43 0.87 -3.21 -13.91
C ARG A 43 0.99 -2.46 -15.23
N ASN A 44 2.23 -2.20 -15.65
CA ASN A 44 2.50 -1.46 -16.90
C ASN A 44 1.77 -0.13 -16.93
N GLY A 45 1.69 0.54 -15.78
CA GLY A 45 1.06 1.86 -15.68
C GLY A 45 -0.45 1.84 -15.54
N SER A 46 -1.10 0.67 -15.59
CA SER A 46 -2.54 0.56 -15.46
C SER A 46 -2.92 0.04 -14.09
N VAL A 47 -3.93 0.66 -13.48
CA VAL A 47 -4.42 0.20 -12.17
C VAL A 47 -5.11 -1.14 -12.34
N ILE A 48 -4.76 -2.09 -11.46
CA ILE A 48 -5.46 -3.37 -11.44
C ILE A 48 -6.42 -3.39 -10.27
N THR A 49 -7.59 -3.99 -10.49
CA THR A 49 -8.68 -3.91 -9.53
C THR A 49 -9.30 -5.26 -9.18
N THR A 50 -8.86 -6.36 -9.80
CA THR A 50 -9.42 -7.68 -9.51
C THR A 50 -8.33 -8.61 -9.05
N ILE A 51 -8.69 -9.48 -8.11
CA ILE A 51 -7.74 -10.43 -7.54
C ILE A 51 -7.16 -11.36 -8.61
N SER A 52 -7.94 -11.70 -9.63
CA SER A 52 -7.45 -12.55 -10.71
C SER A 52 -6.26 -11.93 -11.43
N GLN A 53 -6.08 -10.62 -11.34
CA GLN A 53 -4.95 -9.93 -11.97
C GLN A 53 -3.66 -10.01 -11.16
N MET A 54 -3.70 -10.61 -9.97
CA MET A 54 -2.51 -10.72 -9.13
C MET A 54 -1.46 -11.68 -9.68
N ASN A 55 -1.80 -12.47 -10.68
CA ASN A 55 -0.88 -13.48 -11.19
C ASN A 55 0.34 -12.79 -11.84
N SER A 56 1.52 -13.02 -11.27
CA SER A 56 2.75 -12.36 -11.70
C SER A 56 3.23 -12.80 -13.08
N LYS A 57 2.67 -13.87 -13.65
CA LYS A 57 3.08 -14.29 -14.98
C LYS A 57 2.75 -13.26 -16.06
N TYR A 58 1.85 -12.32 -15.76
CA TYR A 58 1.48 -11.26 -16.72
C TYR A 58 2.29 -10.00 -16.52
N GLY A 59 3.32 -10.04 -15.70
CA GLY A 59 4.19 -8.91 -15.46
C GLY A 59 4.21 -8.53 -13.99
N ARG A 60 5.17 -7.67 -13.67
CA ARG A 60 5.38 -7.24 -12.29
C ARG A 60 4.28 -6.27 -11.87
N ILE A 61 3.81 -6.43 -10.65
CA ILE A 61 2.84 -5.53 -10.05
C ILE A 61 3.56 -4.59 -9.09
N ASN A 62 3.31 -3.30 -9.24
CA ASN A 62 3.85 -2.29 -8.35
C ASN A 62 2.75 -1.87 -7.37
N TYR A 63 3.07 -1.86 -6.09
CA TYR A 63 2.12 -1.49 -5.05
C TYR A 63 2.55 -0.15 -4.47
N TYR A 64 1.65 0.82 -4.52
CA TYR A 64 1.88 2.11 -3.91
C TYR A 64 0.98 2.27 -2.70
N ILE A 65 1.55 2.59 -1.55
CA ILE A 65 0.79 2.85 -0.33
C ILE A 65 1.10 4.27 0.11
N SER A 66 0.05 5.11 0.16
CA SER A 66 0.19 6.51 0.52
C SER A 66 0.45 6.65 2.03
N PRO A 67 1.53 7.30 2.45
CA PRO A 67 1.75 7.57 3.87
C PRO A 67 0.61 8.34 4.52
N LYS A 68 0.04 9.31 3.80
CA LYS A 68 -1.06 10.11 4.32
C LYS A 68 -2.31 9.26 4.53
N LYS A 69 -2.66 8.43 3.55
CA LYS A 69 -3.85 7.61 3.66
C LYS A 69 -3.69 6.54 4.74
N LEU A 70 -2.50 5.99 4.88
CA LEU A 70 -2.23 5.04 5.95
C LEU A 70 -2.43 5.70 7.31
N TYR A 71 -1.94 6.93 7.46
CA TYR A 71 -2.13 7.68 8.70
C TYR A 71 -3.62 7.92 8.98
N GLU A 72 -4.39 8.29 7.95
CA GLU A 72 -5.81 8.56 8.10
C GLU A 72 -6.58 7.32 8.56
N GLU A 73 -6.13 6.14 8.13
CA GLU A 73 -6.81 4.90 8.48
C GLU A 73 -6.35 4.29 9.79
N THR A 74 -5.08 4.46 10.15
CA THR A 74 -4.49 3.73 11.27
C THR A 74 -3.89 4.62 12.34
N GLY A 75 -3.66 5.90 12.05
CA GLY A 75 -2.96 6.78 12.96
C GLY A 75 -1.45 6.63 12.96
N TYR A 76 -0.92 5.70 12.16
CA TYR A 76 0.51 5.47 12.10
C TYR A 76 1.19 6.45 11.15
N ILE A 77 2.26 7.09 11.60
CA ILE A 77 3.04 8.03 10.77
C ILE A 77 4.29 7.32 10.29
N TRP A 78 4.33 7.01 8.98
CA TRP A 78 5.51 6.42 8.39
C TRP A 78 6.53 7.52 8.10
N LYS A 79 7.75 7.31 8.55
CA LYS A 79 8.80 8.34 8.47
C LYS A 79 9.84 8.06 7.40
N GLY A 80 9.52 7.18 6.49
CA GLY A 80 10.43 6.82 5.42
C GLY A 80 11.28 5.62 5.78
N GLU A 81 12.03 5.13 4.81
CA GLU A 81 12.89 3.99 5.03
C GLU A 81 14.19 4.45 5.68
N ARG A 82 14.69 3.62 6.58
CA ARG A 82 15.93 3.89 7.29
C ARG A 82 16.97 2.86 6.87
N ARG A 83 18.18 3.31 6.81
CA ARG A 83 19.29 2.42 6.45
C ARG A 83 20.18 2.20 7.64
#